data_9ecbac24b6a4f61f9383fb4267edd1a5
#
_entry.id   9ecbac24b6a4f61f9383fb4267edd1a5
#
_cell.length_a   1.000
_cell.length_b   1.000
_cell.length_c   1.000
_cell.angle_alpha   90.00
_cell.angle_beta   90.00
_cell.angle_gamma   90.00
#
_symmetry.space_group_name_H-M   'P 1'
#
loop_
_entity.id
_entity.type
_entity.pdbx_description
1 polymer ?
#
loop_
_entity_poly.entity_id
_entity_poly.type
_entity_poly.pdbx_seq_one_letter_code
_entity_poly.pdbx_strand_id
1 'polypeptide(L)'
;MTATFLLEIGTEELPADFVRQALDQLQQRVSRDLREARLGHGAVSVFGTPRRLVVSVADLEDRQPDLQEDRKGPPVAQAFKDGIPGPAAIGFAKRCGVDPSALEQRDTPKGPCVFATVLTPGQACVELLQGLIPQWIDALQGRRFMRWGTGAQRFSRPIRWLLAL
;
A
#
# COMPACT_ATOMS: atom_id res chain seq x y z
N MET A 1 15.02 5.75 -7.41
CA MET A 1 14.93 7.14 -7.93
C MET A 1 13.65 7.76 -7.40
N THR A 2 13.58 9.10 -7.29
CA THR A 2 12.37 9.79 -6.88
C THR A 2 11.86 10.71 -7.99
N ALA A 3 10.55 10.91 -8.07
CA ALA A 3 9.92 11.82 -9.01
C ALA A 3 8.74 12.53 -8.33
N THR A 4 8.27 13.63 -8.92
CA THR A 4 7.02 14.22 -8.48
C THR A 4 5.86 13.49 -9.14
N PHE A 5 4.97 12.96 -8.33
CA PHE A 5 3.70 12.39 -8.81
C PHE A 5 2.62 13.46 -8.81
N LEU A 6 1.84 13.49 -9.88
CA LEU A 6 0.69 14.38 -10.04
C LEU A 6 -0.54 13.58 -10.43
N LEU A 7 -1.62 13.72 -9.64
CA LEU A 7 -2.96 13.24 -9.99
C LEU A 7 -3.88 14.44 -10.21
N GLU A 8 -4.54 14.50 -11.35
CA GLU A 8 -5.58 15.47 -11.63
C GLU A 8 -6.91 14.77 -11.92
N ILE A 9 -7.96 15.19 -11.23
CA ILE A 9 -9.34 14.74 -11.40
C ILE A 9 -10.12 15.93 -11.96
N GLY A 10 -10.38 15.92 -13.26
CA GLY A 10 -11.17 16.95 -13.93
C GLY A 10 -12.64 16.62 -13.95
N THR A 11 -13.49 17.57 -13.59
CA THR A 11 -14.94 17.35 -13.40
C THR A 11 -15.75 18.48 -14.02
N GLU A 12 -17.06 18.30 -14.08
CA GLU A 12 -18.00 19.42 -14.17
C GLU A 12 -18.00 20.20 -12.84
N GLU A 13 -18.67 21.34 -12.80
CA GLU A 13 -18.56 22.31 -11.71
C GLU A 13 -18.99 21.74 -10.34
N LEU A 14 -18.01 21.53 -9.48
CA LEU A 14 -18.18 21.01 -8.12
C LEU A 14 -18.70 22.09 -7.16
N PRO A 15 -19.57 21.72 -6.20
CA PRO A 15 -19.93 22.61 -5.11
C PRO A 15 -18.68 23.01 -4.28
N ALA A 16 -18.59 24.29 -3.89
CA ALA A 16 -17.42 24.82 -3.20
C ALA A 16 -17.14 24.15 -1.83
N ASP A 17 -18.19 23.74 -1.13
CA ASP A 17 -18.10 23.00 0.12
C ASP A 17 -17.53 21.57 -0.10
N PHE A 18 -17.93 20.93 -1.21
CA PHE A 18 -17.39 19.63 -1.57
C PHE A 18 -15.91 19.73 -1.99
N VAL A 19 -15.49 20.76 -2.74
CA VAL A 19 -14.08 20.93 -3.10
C VAL A 19 -13.19 20.94 -1.87
N ARG A 20 -13.53 21.74 -0.85
CA ARG A 20 -12.75 21.80 0.40
C ARG A 20 -12.69 20.44 1.11
N GLN A 21 -13.83 19.79 1.30
CA GLN A 21 -13.91 18.48 1.94
C GLN A 21 -13.15 17.42 1.17
N ALA A 22 -13.22 17.41 -0.16
CA ALA A 22 -12.51 16.47 -1.00
C ALA A 22 -10.98 16.64 -0.91
N LEU A 23 -10.49 17.88 -0.86
CA LEU A 23 -9.06 18.16 -0.71
C LEU A 23 -8.53 17.65 0.64
N ASP A 24 -9.24 17.91 1.74
CA ASP A 24 -8.86 17.40 3.05
C ASP A 24 -8.84 15.85 3.07
N GLN A 25 -9.85 15.22 2.49
CA GLN A 25 -9.92 13.77 2.40
C GLN A 25 -8.80 13.18 1.54
N LEU A 26 -8.50 13.79 0.38
CA LEU A 26 -7.41 13.36 -0.50
C LEU A 26 -6.06 13.48 0.20
N GLN A 27 -5.77 14.62 0.84
CA GLN A 27 -4.50 14.81 1.53
C GLN A 27 -4.26 13.78 2.63
N GLN A 28 -5.27 13.55 3.47
CA GLN A 28 -5.17 12.58 4.57
C GLN A 28 -5.02 11.15 4.05
N ARG A 29 -5.84 10.78 3.07
CA ARG A 29 -5.89 9.43 2.52
C ARG A 29 -4.61 9.09 1.76
N VAL A 30 -4.20 9.96 0.84
CA VAL A 30 -2.97 9.76 0.06
C VAL A 30 -1.76 9.63 0.98
N SER A 31 -1.61 10.54 1.96
CA SER A 31 -0.51 10.49 2.93
C SER A 31 -0.52 9.22 3.78
N ARG A 32 -1.70 8.71 4.15
CA ARG A 32 -1.82 7.46 4.89
C ARG A 32 -1.46 6.26 4.02
N ASP A 33 -2.08 6.17 2.84
CA ASP A 33 -2.00 4.98 2.00
C ASP A 33 -0.60 4.81 1.40
N LEU A 34 0.11 5.90 1.07
CA LEU A 34 1.51 5.84 0.65
C LEU A 34 2.43 5.34 1.79
N ARG A 35 2.18 5.76 3.04
CA ARG A 35 2.91 5.24 4.20
C ARG A 35 2.61 3.76 4.46
N GLU A 36 1.34 3.36 4.41
CA GLU A 36 0.93 1.96 4.55
C GLU A 36 1.52 1.09 3.44
N ALA A 37 1.59 1.63 2.22
CA ALA A 37 2.27 1.01 1.10
C ALA A 37 3.80 1.07 1.20
N ARG A 38 4.38 1.64 2.24
CA ARG A 38 5.84 1.78 2.44
C ARG A 38 6.54 2.46 1.25
N LEU A 39 5.87 3.37 0.56
CA LEU A 39 6.47 4.21 -0.47
C LEU A 39 7.04 5.47 0.19
N GLY A 40 8.36 5.64 0.09
CA GLY A 40 9.03 6.85 0.52
C GLY A 40 8.52 8.04 -0.31
N HIS A 41 8.19 9.13 0.35
CA HIS A 41 7.71 10.34 -0.31
C HIS A 41 7.96 11.59 0.52
N GLY A 42 8.02 12.74 -0.15
CA GLY A 42 8.08 14.06 0.46
C GLY A 42 6.67 14.61 0.78
N ALA A 43 6.50 15.90 0.58
CA ALA A 43 5.24 16.58 0.88
C ALA A 43 4.09 16.13 -0.04
N VAL A 44 2.92 15.89 0.55
CA VAL A 44 1.66 15.72 -0.17
C VAL A 44 0.94 17.06 -0.14
N SER A 45 0.69 17.63 -1.31
CA SER A 45 -0.01 18.90 -1.50
C SER A 45 -1.28 18.69 -2.31
N VAL A 46 -2.33 19.39 -1.98
CA VAL A 46 -3.62 19.31 -2.67
C VAL A 46 -4.08 20.69 -3.12
N PHE A 47 -4.65 20.75 -4.31
CA PHE A 47 -5.17 21.98 -4.90
C PHE A 47 -6.53 21.72 -5.53
N GLY A 48 -7.39 22.71 -5.54
CA GLY A 48 -8.71 22.56 -6.15
C GLY A 48 -9.27 23.84 -6.73
N THR A 49 -10.03 23.65 -7.78
CA THR A 49 -10.90 24.66 -8.40
C THR A 49 -12.30 24.04 -8.49
N PRO A 50 -13.34 24.81 -8.84
CA PRO A 50 -14.67 24.21 -9.06
C PRO A 50 -14.71 23.06 -10.07
N ARG A 51 -13.74 22.96 -10.98
CA ARG A 51 -13.73 21.94 -12.05
C ARG A 51 -12.53 20.99 -11.98
N ARG A 52 -11.73 21.01 -10.90
CA ARG A 52 -10.49 20.26 -10.83
C ARG A 52 -10.08 20.00 -9.38
N LEU A 53 -9.71 18.76 -9.07
CA LEU A 53 -9.00 18.39 -7.86
C LEU A 53 -7.61 17.87 -8.26
N VAL A 54 -6.58 18.30 -7.55
CA VAL A 54 -5.19 17.94 -7.85
C VAL A 54 -4.52 17.46 -6.57
N VAL A 55 -3.77 16.36 -6.69
CA VAL A 55 -2.83 15.88 -5.67
C VAL A 55 -1.44 15.91 -6.27
N SER A 56 -0.50 16.51 -5.56
CA SER A 56 0.92 16.49 -5.89
C SER A 56 1.70 15.85 -4.75
N VAL A 57 2.54 14.88 -5.06
CA VAL A 57 3.41 14.21 -4.10
C VAL A 57 4.85 14.42 -4.54
N ALA A 58 5.61 15.15 -3.74
CA ALA A 58 7.03 15.38 -4.00
C ALA A 58 7.85 14.13 -3.68
N ASP A 59 8.96 13.94 -4.36
CA ASP A 59 9.98 12.92 -4.06
C ASP A 59 9.42 11.52 -3.83
N LEU A 60 8.41 11.12 -4.61
CA LEU A 60 7.85 9.78 -4.54
C LEU A 60 8.85 8.76 -5.08
N GLU A 61 9.16 7.75 -4.29
CA GLU A 61 10.04 6.65 -4.70
C GLU A 61 9.39 5.80 -5.80
N ASP A 62 10.21 5.33 -6.74
CA ASP A 62 9.77 4.50 -7.86
C ASP A 62 9.43 3.06 -7.47
N ARG A 63 9.79 2.64 -6.25
CA ARG A 63 9.58 1.28 -5.74
C ARG A 63 9.50 1.26 -4.22
N GLN A 64 8.71 0.33 -3.68
CA GLN A 64 8.77 -0.02 -2.25
C GLN A 64 10.13 -0.60 -1.88
N PRO A 65 10.64 -0.37 -0.68
CA PRO A 65 11.74 -1.14 -0.14
C PRO A 65 11.33 -2.61 0.05
N ASP A 66 12.28 -3.51 -0.14
CA ASP A 66 12.07 -4.91 0.19
C ASP A 66 11.72 -5.05 1.68
N LEU A 67 10.78 -5.94 1.99
CA LEU A 67 10.39 -6.23 3.35
C LEU A 67 11.07 -7.51 3.81
N GLN A 68 11.86 -7.38 4.86
CA GLN A 68 12.46 -8.53 5.55
C GLN A 68 11.72 -8.76 6.86
N GLU A 69 11.14 -9.93 7.02
CA GLU A 69 10.40 -10.31 8.22
C GLU A 69 10.91 -11.61 8.81
N ASP A 70 11.15 -11.59 10.11
CA ASP A 70 11.47 -12.81 10.85
C ASP A 70 10.17 -13.49 11.28
N ARG A 71 9.93 -14.68 10.76
CA ARG A 71 8.80 -15.53 11.15
C ARG A 71 9.22 -16.58 12.16
N LYS A 72 8.52 -16.60 13.29
CA LYS A 72 8.72 -17.61 14.33
C LYS A 72 8.05 -18.91 13.93
N GLY A 73 8.82 -20.01 14.02
CA GLY A 73 8.39 -21.37 13.75
C GLY A 73 8.22 -22.22 15.02
N PRO A 74 8.24 -23.53 14.86
CA PRO A 74 8.10 -24.49 15.95
C PRO A 74 9.30 -24.47 16.91
N PRO A 75 9.17 -25.01 18.12
CA PRO A 75 10.29 -25.26 19.02
C PRO A 75 11.36 -26.11 18.35
N VAL A 76 12.64 -25.83 18.64
CA VAL A 76 13.77 -26.56 18.06
C VAL A 76 13.67 -28.06 18.33
N ALA A 77 13.23 -28.49 19.53
CA ALA A 77 13.06 -29.88 19.88
C ALA A 77 12.07 -30.64 19.00
N GLN A 78 11.11 -29.92 18.37
CA GLN A 78 10.14 -30.54 17.46
C GLN A 78 10.57 -30.38 15.98
N ALA A 79 11.36 -29.35 15.70
CA ALA A 79 11.81 -29.04 14.36
C ALA A 79 13.03 -29.83 13.92
N PHE A 80 13.93 -30.12 14.84
CA PHE A 80 15.19 -30.84 14.57
C PHE A 80 15.30 -32.10 15.41
N LYS A 81 15.79 -33.17 14.80
CA LYS A 81 16.15 -34.42 15.47
C LYS A 81 17.63 -34.70 15.16
N ASP A 82 18.44 -34.76 16.21
CA ASP A 82 19.89 -35.00 16.08
C ASP A 82 20.59 -33.97 15.14
N GLY A 83 20.12 -32.69 15.14
CA GLY A 83 20.62 -31.66 14.29
C GLY A 83 20.11 -31.67 12.83
N ILE A 84 19.27 -32.64 12.48
CA ILE A 84 18.71 -32.80 11.13
C ILE A 84 17.30 -32.18 11.09
N PRO A 85 16.95 -31.40 10.06
CA PRO A 85 15.61 -30.84 9.90
C PRO A 85 14.56 -31.96 9.78
N GLY A 86 13.63 -32.01 10.71
CA GLY A 86 12.50 -32.92 10.69
C GLY A 86 11.31 -32.38 9.87
N PRO A 87 10.21 -33.14 9.77
CA PRO A 87 9.02 -32.74 9.01
C PRO A 87 8.46 -31.36 9.41
N ALA A 88 8.55 -30.98 10.70
CA ALA A 88 8.08 -29.72 11.21
C ALA A 88 8.94 -28.55 10.70
N ALA A 89 10.27 -28.70 10.65
CA ALA A 89 11.18 -27.69 10.09
C ALA A 89 10.99 -27.56 8.58
N ILE A 90 10.92 -28.69 7.85
CA ILE A 90 10.70 -28.70 6.41
C ILE A 90 9.36 -28.06 6.04
N GLY A 91 8.29 -28.41 6.76
CA GLY A 91 6.97 -27.80 6.53
C GLY A 91 6.92 -26.30 6.83
N PHE A 92 7.66 -25.85 7.85
CA PHE A 92 7.79 -24.44 8.18
C PHE A 92 8.59 -23.68 7.12
N ALA A 93 9.75 -24.19 6.69
CA ALA A 93 10.58 -23.63 5.64
C ALA A 93 9.78 -23.48 4.32
N LYS A 94 9.05 -24.52 3.94
CA LYS A 94 8.19 -24.51 2.74
C LYS A 94 7.11 -23.42 2.80
N ARG A 95 6.46 -23.25 3.96
CA ARG A 95 5.46 -22.19 4.15
C ARG A 95 6.07 -20.78 4.10
N CYS A 96 7.31 -20.65 4.52
CA CYS A 96 8.06 -19.40 4.49
C CYS A 96 8.73 -19.13 3.13
N GLY A 97 8.77 -20.12 2.24
CA GLY A 97 9.45 -20.01 0.95
C GLY A 97 10.97 -19.96 1.05
N VAL A 98 11.55 -20.55 2.11
CA VAL A 98 12.99 -20.60 2.36
C VAL A 98 13.50 -22.03 2.35
N ASP A 99 14.81 -22.18 2.12
CA ASP A 99 15.45 -23.48 2.26
C ASP A 99 15.52 -23.90 3.73
N PRO A 100 15.30 -25.19 4.09
CA PRO A 100 15.43 -25.67 5.47
C PRO A 100 16.79 -25.39 6.11
N SER A 101 17.86 -25.27 5.33
CA SER A 101 19.21 -24.92 5.81
C SER A 101 19.32 -23.44 6.20
N ALA A 102 18.44 -22.58 5.72
CA ALA A 102 18.38 -21.16 6.05
C ALA A 102 17.60 -20.86 7.35
N LEU A 103 17.09 -21.90 8.01
CA LEU A 103 16.40 -21.76 9.29
C LEU A 103 17.39 -21.46 10.42
N GLU A 104 17.11 -20.44 11.20
CA GLU A 104 17.90 -20.06 12.35
C GLU A 104 17.25 -20.54 13.64
N GLN A 105 18.10 -20.93 14.61
CA GLN A 105 17.65 -21.27 15.96
C GLN A 105 17.94 -20.07 16.87
N ARG A 106 16.90 -19.58 17.54
CA ARG A 106 17.03 -18.44 18.46
C ARG A 106 16.31 -18.76 19.78
N ASP A 107 16.93 -18.33 20.88
CA ASP A 107 16.34 -18.46 22.21
C ASP A 107 15.15 -17.53 22.37
N THR A 108 14.09 -18.03 22.97
CA THR A 108 12.94 -17.24 23.35
C THR A 108 12.57 -17.50 24.81
N PRO A 109 11.78 -16.62 25.46
CA PRO A 109 11.34 -16.84 26.84
C PRO A 109 10.62 -18.16 27.10
N LYS A 110 10.15 -18.83 26.03
CA LYS A 110 9.46 -20.13 26.05
C LYS A 110 10.35 -21.28 25.56
N GLY A 111 11.67 -21.07 25.49
CA GLY A 111 12.64 -22.03 24.97
C GLY A 111 13.10 -21.72 23.52
N PRO A 112 14.09 -22.46 23.02
CA PRO A 112 14.64 -22.25 21.70
C PRO A 112 13.61 -22.57 20.60
N CYS A 113 13.43 -21.64 19.65
CA CYS A 113 12.52 -21.78 18.52
C CYS A 113 13.27 -21.56 17.21
N VAL A 114 12.68 -22.11 16.15
CA VAL A 114 13.17 -21.91 14.79
C VAL A 114 12.62 -20.60 14.23
N PHE A 115 13.45 -19.87 13.50
CA PHE A 115 13.07 -18.65 12.80
C PHE A 115 13.44 -18.76 11.32
N ALA A 116 12.60 -18.18 10.49
CA ALA A 116 12.86 -18.01 9.06
C ALA A 116 12.80 -16.53 8.71
N THR A 117 13.84 -16.01 8.08
CA THR A 117 13.84 -14.68 7.51
C THR A 117 13.22 -14.73 6.12
N VAL A 118 12.06 -14.11 5.97
CA VAL A 118 11.33 -14.04 4.69
C VAL A 118 11.58 -12.70 4.05
N LEU A 119 12.10 -12.71 2.82
CA LEU A 119 12.27 -11.52 2.01
C LEU A 119 11.09 -11.40 1.04
N THR A 120 10.33 -10.32 1.17
CA THR A 120 9.26 -9.97 0.22
C THR A 120 9.75 -8.79 -0.63
N PRO A 121 9.98 -8.99 -1.95
CA PRO A 121 10.41 -7.91 -2.81
C PRO A 121 9.39 -6.77 -2.84
N GLY A 122 9.87 -5.53 -2.83
CA GLY A 122 9.02 -4.36 -2.98
C GLY A 122 8.37 -4.31 -4.37
N GLN A 123 7.16 -3.77 -4.45
CA GLN A 123 6.45 -3.57 -5.71
C GLN A 123 6.84 -2.23 -6.34
N ALA A 124 6.70 -2.12 -7.66
CA ALA A 124 6.89 -0.87 -8.37
C ALA A 124 5.79 0.14 -7.99
N CYS A 125 6.18 1.40 -7.85
CA CYS A 125 5.25 2.49 -7.48
C CYS A 125 4.06 2.57 -8.45
N VAL A 126 4.30 2.42 -9.75
CA VAL A 126 3.25 2.47 -10.78
C VAL A 126 2.19 1.39 -10.57
N GLU A 127 2.59 0.16 -10.22
CA GLU A 127 1.65 -0.94 -9.94
C GLU A 127 0.78 -0.65 -8.72
N LEU A 128 1.38 -0.09 -7.68
CA LEU A 128 0.65 0.31 -6.47
C LEU A 128 -0.33 1.47 -6.74
N LEU A 129 0.10 2.48 -7.49
CA LEU A 129 -0.74 3.63 -7.84
C LEU A 129 -1.94 3.22 -8.71
N GLN A 130 -1.82 2.24 -9.59
CA GLN A 130 -2.94 1.70 -10.36
C GLN A 130 -4.07 1.16 -9.47
N GLY A 131 -3.71 0.59 -8.31
CA GLY A 131 -4.68 0.15 -7.31
C GLY A 131 -5.18 1.27 -6.40
N LEU A 132 -4.32 2.18 -6.00
CA LEU A 132 -4.61 3.24 -5.02
C LEU A 132 -5.46 4.38 -5.61
N ILE A 133 -5.17 4.83 -6.83
CA ILE A 133 -5.85 5.97 -7.46
C ILE A 133 -7.37 5.76 -7.54
N PRO A 134 -7.89 4.65 -8.06
CA PRO A 134 -9.32 4.39 -8.04
C PRO A 134 -9.92 4.42 -6.63
N GLN A 135 -9.23 3.83 -5.66
CA GLN A 135 -9.67 3.81 -4.26
C GLN A 135 -9.75 5.22 -3.65
N TRP A 136 -8.78 6.10 -3.96
CA TRP A 136 -8.81 7.49 -3.50
C TRP A 136 -10.02 8.25 -4.03
N ILE A 137 -10.38 8.01 -5.29
CA ILE A 137 -11.52 8.66 -5.93
C ILE A 137 -12.84 8.10 -5.39
N ASP A 138 -12.99 6.78 -5.36
CA ASP A 138 -14.23 6.09 -4.95
C ASP A 138 -14.55 6.29 -3.47
N ALA A 139 -13.52 6.50 -2.65
CA ALA A 139 -13.68 6.72 -1.22
C ALA A 139 -13.97 8.17 -0.83
N LEU A 140 -13.96 9.12 -1.76
CA LEU A 140 -14.41 10.49 -1.48
C LEU A 140 -15.87 10.50 -1.07
N GLN A 141 -16.16 11.28 -0.04
CA GLN A 141 -17.51 11.42 0.50
C GLN A 141 -17.98 12.86 0.37
N GLY A 142 -19.24 13.02 0.05
CA GLY A 142 -19.90 14.33 -0.06
C GLY A 142 -21.41 14.18 -0.03
N ARG A 143 -22.13 15.32 0.03
CA ARG A 143 -23.56 15.32 0.25
C ARG A 143 -24.24 14.99 -1.07
N ARG A 144 -24.50 14.83 -1.97
CA ARG A 144 -25.26 14.66 -3.20
C ARG A 144 -24.47 13.96 -4.29
N PHE A 145 -24.06 12.74 -4.01
CA PHE A 145 -23.41 11.89 -5.00
C PHE A 145 -24.45 11.22 -5.88
N MET A 146 -24.24 11.27 -7.18
CA MET A 146 -25.09 10.67 -8.21
C MET A 146 -24.26 9.71 -9.05
N ARG A 147 -24.94 8.77 -9.68
CA ARG A 147 -24.35 7.94 -10.75
C ARG A 147 -24.39 8.71 -12.06
N TRP A 148 -23.30 8.64 -12.80
CA TRP A 148 -23.16 9.33 -14.08
C TRP A 148 -22.93 8.30 -15.18
N GLY A 149 -23.72 8.38 -16.26
CA GLY A 149 -23.66 7.41 -17.36
C GLY A 149 -24.14 6.01 -16.94
N THR A 150 -23.49 4.98 -17.49
CA THR A 150 -23.83 3.55 -17.25
C THR A 150 -23.00 2.92 -16.14
N GLY A 151 -22.03 3.64 -15.54
CA GLY A 151 -21.14 3.16 -14.50
C GLY A 151 -21.81 3.03 -13.12
N ALA A 152 -21.20 2.27 -12.24
CA ALA A 152 -21.60 2.11 -10.84
C ALA A 152 -21.05 3.20 -9.92
N GLN A 153 -19.98 3.88 -10.32
CA GLN A 153 -19.33 4.92 -9.55
C GLN A 153 -20.26 6.10 -9.27
N ARG A 154 -20.17 6.59 -8.06
CA ARG A 154 -20.93 7.76 -7.61
C ARG A 154 -19.95 8.90 -7.34
N PHE A 155 -20.27 10.08 -7.85
CA PHE A 155 -19.49 11.29 -7.61
C PHE A 155 -20.40 12.52 -7.56
N SER A 156 -19.87 13.63 -7.04
CA SER A 156 -20.63 14.88 -6.91
C SER A 156 -21.03 15.47 -8.27
N ARG A 157 -20.17 15.38 -9.26
CA ARG A 157 -20.38 15.77 -10.66
C ARG A 157 -19.68 14.80 -11.60
N PRO A 158 -20.02 14.72 -12.89
CA PRO A 158 -19.34 13.83 -13.83
C PRO A 158 -17.84 14.11 -13.87
N ILE A 159 -17.04 13.05 -13.74
CA ILE A 159 -15.61 13.11 -14.01
C ILE A 159 -15.41 13.12 -15.52
N ARG A 160 -14.67 14.09 -16.03
CA ARG A 160 -14.43 14.32 -17.47
C ARG A 160 -13.09 13.78 -17.92
N TRP A 161 -12.08 13.84 -17.06
CA TRP A 161 -10.75 13.26 -17.33
C TRP A 161 -10.03 12.91 -16.03
N LEU A 162 -9.09 12.02 -16.16
CA LEU A 162 -8.09 11.68 -15.13
C LEU A 162 -6.72 11.80 -15.78
N LEU A 163 -5.77 12.42 -15.09
CA LEU A 163 -4.38 12.49 -15.47
C LEU A 163 -3.53 12.04 -14.29
N ALA A 164 -2.62 11.11 -14.53
CA ALA A 164 -1.61 10.65 -13.56
C ALA A 164 -0.24 10.67 -14.24
N LEU A 165 0.70 11.43 -13.69
CA LEU A 165 2.06 11.62 -14.20
C LEU A 165 3.09 11.30 -13.13
#